data_0892f23a5967947dc2abae97fd49b201
#
_entry.id   0892f23a5967947dc2abae97fd49b201
#
_cell.length_a   1.000
_cell.length_b   1.000
_cell.length_c   1.000
_cell.angle_alpha   90.00
_cell.angle_beta   90.00
_cell.angle_gamma   90.00
#
_symmetry.space_group_name_H-M   'P 1'
#
loop_
_entity.id
_entity.type
_entity.pdbx_description
1 polymer ?
#
loop_
_entity_poly.entity_id
_entity_poly.type
_entity_poly.pdbx_seq_one_letter_code
_entity_poly.pdbx_strand_id
1 'polypeptide(L)'
;MSVWDIVSNTNNAVSIVSSAIAIGSAAWGTFSSKRASTAANTASALLDKLNDHKKRSELEKILQVVTTSISEIRTIGSEKFRDMQARGTNYQSKYSELAKQIRDICNDTSTIHNDITEKLLLIEVELNGFSRQESALSLDEENEILAKLDKVLQTAKVKYDEIEGR
;
A
#
# COMPACT_ATOMS: atom_id res chain seq x y z
N MET A 1 -61.88 8.05 52.86
CA MET A 1 -60.99 7.85 51.69
C MET A 1 -61.78 7.07 50.67
N SER A 2 -62.15 7.70 49.55
CA SER A 2 -63.00 7.07 48.55
C SER A 2 -62.17 6.18 47.66
N VAL A 3 -62.77 5.12 47.13
CA VAL A 3 -62.10 4.20 46.20
C VAL A 3 -61.53 4.96 44.97
N TRP A 4 -62.20 6.04 44.60
CA TRP A 4 -61.78 6.93 43.53
C TRP A 4 -60.49 7.69 43.85
N ASP A 5 -60.22 8.06 45.09
CA ASP A 5 -58.96 8.73 45.47
C ASP A 5 -57.75 7.76 45.36
N ILE A 6 -57.98 6.49 45.64
CA ILE A 6 -56.94 5.46 45.53
C ILE A 6 -56.59 5.18 44.02
N VAL A 7 -57.66 5.09 43.21
CA VAL A 7 -57.47 4.79 41.74
C VAL A 7 -56.79 5.96 41.04
N SER A 8 -57.12 7.23 41.37
CA SER A 8 -56.48 8.40 40.77
C SER A 8 -55.03 8.53 41.19
N ASN A 9 -54.69 8.17 42.41
CA ASN A 9 -53.33 8.24 42.95
C ASN A 9 -52.42 7.14 42.35
N THR A 10 -52.96 5.93 42.12
CA THR A 10 -52.26 4.84 41.47
C THR A 10 -52.01 5.15 39.99
N ASN A 11 -52.96 5.72 39.26
CA ASN A 11 -52.76 6.12 37.86
C ASN A 11 -51.70 7.21 37.72
N ASN A 12 -51.66 8.20 38.62
CA ASN A 12 -50.61 9.21 38.62
C ASN A 12 -49.21 8.61 38.91
N ALA A 13 -49.12 7.68 39.87
CA ALA A 13 -47.86 7.02 40.17
C ALA A 13 -47.35 6.18 38.98
N VAL A 14 -48.22 5.43 38.31
CA VAL A 14 -47.87 4.66 37.12
C VAL A 14 -47.42 5.57 35.97
N SER A 15 -48.09 6.71 35.78
CA SER A 15 -47.71 7.69 34.74
C SER A 15 -46.35 8.31 35.00
N ILE A 16 -46.02 8.63 36.24
CA ILE A 16 -44.71 9.18 36.61
C ILE A 16 -43.58 8.15 36.39
N VAL A 17 -43.80 6.91 36.79
CA VAL A 17 -42.81 5.82 36.59
C VAL A 17 -42.61 5.56 35.11
N SER A 18 -43.67 5.51 34.31
CA SER A 18 -43.57 5.30 32.85
C SER A 18 -42.80 6.43 32.16
N SER A 19 -43.04 7.68 32.59
CA SER A 19 -42.31 8.84 32.05
C SER A 19 -40.84 8.82 32.44
N ALA A 20 -40.48 8.41 33.64
CA ALA A 20 -39.09 8.30 34.08
C ALA A 20 -38.33 7.20 33.33
N ILE A 21 -38.98 6.07 33.06
CA ILE A 21 -38.39 4.98 32.25
C ILE A 21 -38.19 5.45 30.79
N ALA A 22 -39.16 6.17 30.22
CA ALA A 22 -39.03 6.66 28.84
C ALA A 22 -37.89 7.70 28.71
N ILE A 23 -37.72 8.59 29.65
CA ILE A 23 -36.63 9.58 29.67
C ILE A 23 -35.27 8.87 29.87
N GLY A 24 -35.20 7.88 30.78
CA GLY A 24 -33.99 7.11 31.03
C GLY A 24 -33.55 6.30 29.80
N SER A 25 -34.48 5.66 29.10
CA SER A 25 -34.18 4.90 27.90
C SER A 25 -33.78 5.79 26.71
N ALA A 26 -34.40 6.96 26.56
CA ALA A 26 -34.01 7.93 25.54
C ALA A 26 -32.60 8.52 25.81
N ALA A 27 -32.30 8.85 27.06
CA ALA A 27 -30.97 9.33 27.44
C ALA A 27 -29.88 8.25 27.24
N TRP A 28 -30.18 6.99 27.58
CA TRP A 28 -29.29 5.87 27.35
C TRP A 28 -29.07 5.59 25.86
N GLY A 29 -30.15 5.65 25.06
CA GLY A 29 -30.08 5.47 23.60
C GLY A 29 -29.20 6.53 22.92
N THR A 30 -29.33 7.80 23.30
CA THR A 30 -28.50 8.87 22.75
C THR A 30 -27.04 8.79 23.20
N PHE A 31 -26.78 8.34 24.42
CA PHE A 31 -25.43 8.16 24.93
C PHE A 31 -24.72 6.99 24.30
N SER A 32 -25.40 5.84 24.10
CA SER A 32 -24.85 4.68 23.40
C SER A 32 -24.65 4.94 21.90
N SER A 33 -25.56 5.69 21.27
CA SER A 33 -25.41 6.11 19.86
C SER A 33 -24.21 7.03 19.65
N LYS A 34 -23.98 8.00 20.53
CA LYS A 34 -22.77 8.85 20.47
C LYS A 34 -21.48 8.04 20.64
N ARG A 35 -21.46 7.10 21.59
CA ARG A 35 -20.30 6.22 21.78
C ARG A 35 -20.04 5.34 20.57
N ALA A 36 -21.09 4.76 19.99
CA ALA A 36 -20.97 3.95 18.78
C ALA A 36 -20.47 4.78 17.59
N SER A 37 -20.98 5.99 17.41
CA SER A 37 -20.50 6.91 16.36
C SER A 37 -19.04 7.31 16.56
N THR A 38 -18.64 7.62 17.79
CA THR A 38 -17.23 7.96 18.09
C THR A 38 -16.32 6.75 17.86
N ALA A 39 -16.73 5.55 18.27
CA ALA A 39 -15.97 4.33 18.03
C ALA A 39 -15.85 4.01 16.53
N ALA A 40 -16.92 4.18 15.76
CA ALA A 40 -16.92 4.00 14.31
C ALA A 40 -15.98 5.00 13.61
N ASN A 41 -16.02 6.27 13.98
CA ASN A 41 -15.13 7.30 13.44
C ASN A 41 -13.66 7.02 13.78
N THR A 42 -13.39 6.58 15.02
CA THR A 42 -12.02 6.20 15.42
C THR A 42 -11.55 4.97 14.66
N ALA A 43 -12.39 3.97 14.47
CA ALA A 43 -12.06 2.78 13.69
C ALA A 43 -11.78 3.12 12.21
N SER A 44 -12.59 3.99 11.60
CA SER A 44 -12.34 4.48 10.22
C SER A 44 -10.99 5.19 10.13
N ALA A 45 -10.70 6.12 11.04
CA ALA A 45 -9.42 6.84 11.04
C ALA A 45 -8.21 5.91 11.25
N LEU A 46 -8.36 4.85 12.03
CA LEU A 46 -7.31 3.84 12.21
C LEU A 46 -7.12 3.00 10.94
N LEU A 47 -8.21 2.62 10.26
CA LEU A 47 -8.15 1.89 8.99
C LEU A 47 -7.47 2.73 7.90
N ASP A 48 -7.77 4.02 7.81
CA ASP A 48 -7.12 4.93 6.87
C ASP A 48 -5.61 5.02 7.13
N LYS A 49 -5.21 5.18 8.38
CA LYS A 49 -3.79 5.18 8.78
C LYS A 49 -3.08 3.87 8.47
N LEU A 50 -3.72 2.73 8.73
CA LEU A 50 -3.16 1.41 8.40
C LEU A 50 -3.00 1.23 6.90
N ASN A 51 -3.97 1.69 6.11
CA ASN A 51 -3.92 1.63 4.66
C ASN A 51 -2.80 2.52 4.09
N ASP A 52 -2.65 3.74 4.62
CA ASP A 52 -1.56 4.64 4.22
C ASP A 52 -0.19 4.09 4.62
N HIS A 53 -0.07 3.49 5.81
CA HIS A 53 1.16 2.82 6.23
C HIS A 53 1.51 1.63 5.32
N LYS A 54 0.51 0.84 4.91
CA LYS A 54 0.71 -0.27 3.98
C LYS A 54 1.19 0.23 2.62
N LYS A 55 0.52 1.25 2.05
CA LYS A 55 0.91 1.89 0.78
C LYS A 55 2.35 2.40 0.80
N ARG A 56 2.72 3.08 1.88
CA ARG A 56 4.07 3.59 2.09
C ARG A 56 5.10 2.46 2.11
N SER A 57 4.84 1.41 2.88
CA SER A 57 5.75 0.26 2.97
C SER A 57 5.93 -0.45 1.62
N GLU A 58 4.88 -0.55 0.81
CA GLU A 58 4.97 -1.10 -0.55
C GLU A 58 5.82 -0.21 -1.47
N LEU A 59 5.65 1.11 -1.40
CA LEU A 59 6.47 2.06 -2.18
C LEU A 59 7.95 2.03 -1.76
N GLU A 60 8.24 1.91 -0.47
CA GLU A 60 9.62 1.76 0.02
C GLU A 60 10.30 0.53 -0.58
N LYS A 61 9.62 -0.60 -0.62
CA LYS A 61 10.12 -1.83 -1.26
C LYS A 61 10.38 -1.64 -2.76
N ILE A 62 9.43 -1.00 -3.46
CA ILE A 62 9.59 -0.68 -4.90
C ILE A 62 10.81 0.22 -5.11
N LEU A 63 10.94 1.30 -4.34
CA LEU A 63 12.07 2.23 -4.43
C LEU A 63 13.40 1.51 -4.21
N GLN A 64 13.46 0.61 -3.23
CA GLN A 64 14.65 -0.18 -2.95
C GLN A 64 15.01 -1.09 -4.14
N VAL A 65 14.06 -1.87 -4.64
CA VAL A 65 14.30 -2.81 -5.76
C VAL A 65 14.71 -2.06 -7.03
N VAL A 66 14.02 -0.96 -7.37
CA VAL A 66 14.33 -0.16 -8.56
C VAL A 66 15.73 0.47 -8.44
N THR A 67 16.08 1.03 -7.28
CA THR A 67 17.40 1.62 -7.06
C THR A 67 18.50 0.58 -7.16
N THR A 68 18.30 -0.60 -6.59
CA THR A 68 19.24 -1.72 -6.70
C THR A 68 19.39 -2.17 -8.15
N SER A 69 18.28 -2.32 -8.89
CA SER A 69 18.29 -2.70 -10.30
C SER A 69 19.07 -1.72 -11.17
N ILE A 70 18.87 -0.41 -10.97
CA ILE A 70 19.64 0.63 -11.66
C ILE A 70 21.14 0.50 -11.38
N SER A 71 21.52 0.28 -10.12
CA SER A 71 22.91 0.13 -9.73
C SER A 71 23.55 -1.12 -10.35
N GLU A 72 22.84 -2.23 -10.35
CA GLU A 72 23.31 -3.50 -10.91
C GLU A 72 23.45 -3.44 -12.43
N ILE A 73 22.47 -2.85 -13.16
CA ILE A 73 22.57 -2.69 -14.62
C ILE A 73 23.78 -1.82 -14.98
N ARG A 74 24.00 -0.70 -14.29
CA ARG A 74 25.20 0.14 -14.49
C ARG A 74 26.49 -0.64 -14.21
N THR A 75 26.49 -1.51 -13.22
CA THR A 75 27.66 -2.36 -12.91
C THR A 75 27.91 -3.38 -14.02
N ILE A 76 26.86 -4.00 -14.55
CA ILE A 76 26.92 -4.95 -15.67
C ILE A 76 27.48 -4.24 -16.91
N GLY A 77 27.03 -3.02 -17.19
CA GLY A 77 27.47 -2.22 -18.34
C GLY A 77 28.88 -1.62 -18.19
N SER A 78 29.47 -1.65 -17.00
CA SER A 78 30.78 -1.05 -16.77
C SER A 78 31.90 -1.81 -17.54
N GLU A 79 32.94 -1.08 -17.98
CA GLU A 79 34.12 -1.70 -18.63
C GLU A 79 34.75 -2.77 -17.75
N LYS A 80 34.83 -2.55 -16.45
CA LYS A 80 35.37 -3.51 -15.48
C LYS A 80 34.62 -4.82 -15.48
N PHE A 81 33.28 -4.76 -15.59
CA PHE A 81 32.45 -5.96 -15.67
C PHE A 81 32.59 -6.66 -17.04
N ARG A 82 32.67 -5.90 -18.13
CA ARG A 82 32.94 -6.44 -19.47
C ARG A 82 34.25 -7.21 -19.52
N ASP A 83 35.30 -6.69 -18.89
CA ASP A 83 36.57 -7.39 -18.74
C ASP A 83 36.46 -8.68 -17.90
N MET A 84 35.62 -8.68 -16.88
CA MET A 84 35.30 -9.86 -16.06
C MET A 84 34.48 -10.91 -16.86
N GLN A 85 33.58 -10.48 -17.75
CA GLN A 85 32.83 -11.38 -18.63
C GLN A 85 33.77 -12.16 -19.55
N ALA A 86 34.81 -11.51 -20.06
CA ALA A 86 35.86 -12.19 -20.86
C ALA A 86 36.56 -13.33 -20.07
N ARG A 87 36.41 -13.35 -18.73
CA ARG A 87 36.92 -14.40 -17.83
C ARG A 87 35.86 -15.41 -17.37
N GLY A 88 34.66 -15.43 -18.02
CA GLY A 88 33.60 -16.41 -17.77
C GLY A 88 32.49 -16.02 -16.80
N THR A 89 32.32 -14.73 -16.49
CA THR A 89 31.19 -14.28 -15.68
C THR A 89 29.90 -14.25 -16.52
N ASN A 90 28.85 -14.92 -16.05
CA ASN A 90 27.60 -15.06 -16.81
C ASN A 90 26.65 -13.88 -16.55
N TYR A 91 26.63 -12.85 -17.45
CA TYR A 91 25.74 -11.71 -17.39
C TYR A 91 24.27 -12.09 -17.58
N GLN A 92 23.99 -13.17 -18.33
CA GLN A 92 22.63 -13.68 -18.54
C GLN A 92 21.98 -14.06 -17.21
N SER A 93 22.73 -14.71 -16.32
CA SER A 93 22.28 -15.02 -14.97
C SER A 93 21.94 -13.76 -14.17
N LYS A 94 22.71 -12.68 -14.33
CA LYS A 94 22.44 -11.40 -13.64
C LYS A 94 21.16 -10.75 -14.12
N TYR A 95 20.91 -10.69 -15.43
CA TYR A 95 19.64 -10.15 -15.95
C TYR A 95 18.44 -11.01 -15.53
N SER A 96 18.60 -12.34 -15.51
CA SER A 96 17.55 -13.24 -15.01
C SER A 96 17.25 -13.03 -13.52
N GLU A 97 18.28 -12.79 -12.71
CA GLU A 97 18.13 -12.50 -11.27
C GLU A 97 17.41 -11.17 -11.05
N LEU A 98 17.78 -10.11 -11.79
CA LEU A 98 17.10 -8.81 -11.76
C LEU A 98 15.63 -8.92 -12.18
N ALA A 99 15.36 -9.64 -13.27
CA ALA A 99 13.99 -9.87 -13.72
C ALA A 99 13.16 -10.59 -12.63
N LYS A 100 13.76 -11.58 -11.96
CA LYS A 100 13.12 -12.28 -10.85
C LYS A 100 12.83 -11.34 -9.68
N GLN A 101 13.76 -10.50 -9.26
CA GLN A 101 13.57 -9.55 -8.17
C GLN A 101 12.43 -8.57 -8.47
N ILE A 102 12.35 -8.07 -9.72
CA ILE A 102 11.27 -7.20 -10.17
C ILE A 102 9.93 -7.95 -10.16
N ARG A 103 9.88 -9.19 -10.62
CA ARG A 103 8.67 -10.02 -10.58
C ARG A 103 8.20 -10.27 -9.15
N ASP A 104 9.12 -10.58 -8.25
CA ASP A 104 8.81 -10.87 -6.85
C ASP A 104 8.20 -9.63 -6.17
N ILE A 105 8.74 -8.43 -6.42
CA ILE A 105 8.16 -7.20 -5.88
C ILE A 105 6.79 -6.89 -6.51
N CYS A 106 6.58 -7.16 -7.80
CA CYS A 106 5.29 -6.99 -8.45
C CYS A 106 4.21 -7.92 -7.87
N ASN A 107 4.59 -9.12 -7.46
CA ASN A 107 3.69 -10.09 -6.82
C ASN A 107 3.39 -9.71 -5.35
N ASP A 108 4.36 -9.11 -4.65
CA ASP A 108 4.25 -8.68 -3.26
C ASP A 108 3.47 -7.37 -3.09
N THR A 109 3.48 -6.52 -4.13
CA THR A 109 2.73 -5.27 -4.14
C THR A 109 1.27 -5.52 -4.49
N SER A 110 0.40 -4.99 -3.64
CA SER A 110 -1.04 -5.09 -3.89
C SER A 110 -1.44 -4.20 -5.08
N THR A 111 -2.65 -4.40 -5.58
CA THR A 111 -3.27 -3.64 -6.67
C THR A 111 -3.29 -2.11 -6.49
N ILE A 112 -2.73 -1.59 -5.39
CA ILE A 112 -2.76 -0.16 -5.03
C ILE A 112 -1.88 0.70 -5.96
N HIS A 113 -0.82 0.12 -6.52
CA HIS A 113 0.15 0.82 -7.37
C HIS A 113 0.23 0.20 -8.79
N ASN A 114 -0.91 -0.15 -9.38
CA ASN A 114 -1.00 -0.83 -10.68
C ASN A 114 -0.18 -0.16 -11.78
N ASP A 115 -0.20 1.18 -11.84
CA ASP A 115 0.54 1.95 -12.84
C ASP A 115 2.08 1.80 -12.74
N ILE A 116 2.60 1.56 -11.53
CA ILE A 116 4.01 1.27 -11.29
C ILE A 116 4.29 -0.20 -11.61
N THR A 117 3.43 -1.08 -11.14
CA THR A 117 3.56 -2.53 -11.33
C THR A 117 3.53 -2.91 -12.81
N GLU A 118 2.63 -2.34 -13.60
CA GLU A 118 2.57 -2.56 -15.05
C GLU A 118 3.88 -2.16 -15.75
N LYS A 119 4.45 -1.01 -15.39
CA LYS A 119 5.74 -0.57 -15.96
C LYS A 119 6.88 -1.49 -15.55
N LEU A 120 6.91 -1.95 -14.31
CA LEU A 120 7.91 -2.90 -13.82
C LEU A 120 7.82 -4.25 -14.52
N LEU A 121 6.61 -4.75 -14.78
CA LEU A 121 6.41 -6.00 -15.53
C LEU A 121 6.90 -5.90 -16.98
N LEU A 122 6.76 -4.74 -17.64
CA LEU A 122 7.33 -4.52 -18.95
C LEU A 122 8.87 -4.59 -18.93
N ILE A 123 9.49 -3.97 -17.92
CA ILE A 123 10.95 -4.02 -17.73
C ILE A 123 11.41 -5.46 -17.42
N GLU A 124 10.65 -6.19 -16.62
CA GLU A 124 10.92 -7.59 -16.32
C GLU A 124 10.95 -8.47 -17.58
N VAL A 125 9.98 -8.27 -18.48
CA VAL A 125 9.93 -8.99 -19.75
C VAL A 125 11.15 -8.67 -20.61
N GLU A 126 11.58 -7.42 -20.68
CA GLU A 126 12.79 -7.01 -21.43
C GLU A 126 14.05 -7.64 -20.83
N LEU A 127 14.24 -7.59 -19.50
CA LEU A 127 15.37 -8.19 -18.82
C LEU A 127 15.42 -9.72 -19.04
N ASN A 128 14.28 -10.40 -19.04
CA ASN A 128 14.20 -11.81 -19.40
C ASN A 128 14.55 -12.05 -20.89
N GLY A 129 14.22 -11.13 -21.77
CA GLY A 129 14.66 -11.16 -23.16
C GLY A 129 16.18 -11.15 -23.27
N PHE A 130 16.83 -10.23 -22.56
CA PHE A 130 18.28 -10.09 -22.53
C PHE A 130 18.99 -11.27 -21.87
N SER A 131 18.40 -11.89 -20.87
CA SER A 131 18.96 -13.09 -20.24
C SER A 131 19.08 -14.28 -21.20
N ARG A 132 18.38 -14.25 -22.34
CA ARG A 132 18.41 -15.30 -23.38
C ARG A 132 19.31 -14.97 -24.57
N GLN A 133 19.83 -13.76 -24.63
CA GLN A 133 20.73 -13.35 -25.71
C GLN A 133 22.15 -13.84 -25.43
N GLU A 134 22.87 -14.26 -26.50
CA GLU A 134 24.27 -14.69 -26.39
C GLU A 134 25.23 -13.51 -26.24
N SER A 135 24.82 -12.31 -26.66
CA SER A 135 25.63 -11.08 -26.60
C SER A 135 25.28 -10.22 -25.39
N ALA A 136 26.26 -9.48 -24.89
CA ALA A 136 26.00 -8.43 -23.89
C ALA A 136 25.09 -7.34 -24.48
N LEU A 137 24.29 -6.68 -23.64
CA LEU A 137 23.52 -5.51 -24.03
C LEU A 137 24.39 -4.47 -24.72
N SER A 138 23.86 -3.87 -25.77
CA SER A 138 24.43 -2.66 -26.34
C SER A 138 24.25 -1.49 -25.36
N LEU A 139 25.06 -0.46 -25.48
CA LEU A 139 24.96 0.74 -24.65
C LEU A 139 23.57 1.41 -24.77
N ASP A 140 22.98 1.35 -25.96
CA ASP A 140 21.66 1.95 -26.22
C ASP A 140 20.55 1.18 -25.52
N GLU A 141 20.56 -0.16 -25.55
CA GLU A 141 19.61 -1.00 -24.83
C GLU A 141 19.72 -0.83 -23.30
N GLU A 142 20.95 -0.73 -22.79
CA GLU A 142 21.20 -0.45 -21.37
C GLU A 142 20.63 0.89 -20.96
N ASN A 143 20.88 1.95 -21.73
CA ASN A 143 20.37 3.29 -21.48
C ASN A 143 18.83 3.36 -21.54
N GLU A 144 18.22 2.59 -22.44
CA GLU A 144 16.76 2.53 -22.56
C GLU A 144 16.11 1.92 -21.30
N ILE A 145 16.66 0.82 -20.79
CA ILE A 145 16.17 0.20 -19.55
C ILE A 145 16.38 1.13 -18.36
N LEU A 146 17.56 1.75 -18.25
CA LEU A 146 17.86 2.71 -17.19
C LEU A 146 16.88 3.87 -17.21
N ALA A 147 16.55 4.42 -18.37
CA ALA A 147 15.57 5.49 -18.52
C ALA A 147 14.15 5.05 -18.09
N LYS A 148 13.74 3.81 -18.36
CA LYS A 148 12.47 3.24 -17.92
C LYS A 148 12.43 3.09 -16.39
N LEU A 149 13.50 2.56 -15.80
CA LEU A 149 13.63 2.42 -14.34
C LEU A 149 13.66 3.77 -13.63
N ASP A 150 14.35 4.77 -14.17
CA ASP A 150 14.37 6.13 -13.61
C ASP A 150 12.97 6.77 -13.62
N LYS A 151 12.16 6.54 -14.66
CA LYS A 151 10.75 7.00 -14.70
C LYS A 151 9.90 6.33 -13.62
N VAL A 152 10.10 5.03 -13.40
CA VAL A 152 9.42 4.29 -12.32
C VAL A 152 9.85 4.84 -10.96
N LEU A 153 11.14 5.05 -10.76
CA LEU A 153 11.70 5.62 -9.53
C LEU A 153 11.09 6.98 -9.20
N GLN A 154 11.02 7.87 -10.19
CA GLN A 154 10.41 9.21 -10.03
C GLN A 154 8.92 9.10 -9.69
N THR A 155 8.17 8.24 -10.40
CA THR A 155 6.75 8.03 -10.12
C THR A 155 6.52 7.51 -8.70
N ALA A 156 7.33 6.56 -8.25
CA ALA A 156 7.24 6.00 -6.90
C ALA A 156 7.60 7.03 -5.82
N LYS A 157 8.62 7.88 -6.05
CA LYS A 157 9.00 8.97 -5.13
C LYS A 157 7.87 9.98 -4.96
N VAL A 158 7.29 10.46 -6.06
CA VAL A 158 6.17 11.42 -6.00
C VAL A 158 5.02 10.86 -5.17
N LYS A 159 4.63 9.60 -5.42
CA LYS A 159 3.56 8.96 -4.64
C LYS A 159 3.91 8.76 -3.17
N TYR A 160 5.16 8.47 -2.88
CA TYR A 160 5.64 8.35 -1.50
C TYR A 160 5.54 9.68 -0.75
N ASP A 161 6.02 10.77 -1.37
CA ASP A 161 5.97 12.12 -0.80
C ASP A 161 4.52 12.61 -0.61
N GLU A 162 3.60 12.26 -1.51
CA GLU A 162 2.17 12.56 -1.38
C GLU A 162 1.52 11.89 -0.15
N ILE A 163 1.99 10.70 0.23
CA ILE A 163 1.49 10.00 1.42
C ILE A 163 2.14 10.57 2.68
N GLU A 164 3.40 10.97 2.63
CA GLU A 164 4.12 11.54 3.77
C GLU A 164 3.65 12.94 4.13
N GLY A 165 3.19 13.72 3.15
CA GLY A 165 2.67 15.09 3.35
C GLY A 165 1.24 15.16 3.88
N ARG A 166 0.55 14.03 4.13
CA ARG A 166 -0.79 13.95 4.71
C ARG A 166 -0.73 13.69 6.20
#